data_fb3cf7618280505b302b2d27e35cd438
#
_entry.id   fb3cf7618280505b302b2d27e35cd438
#
_cell.length_a   1.000
_cell.length_b   1.000
_cell.length_c   1.000
_cell.angle_alpha   90.00
_cell.angle_beta   90.00
_cell.angle_gamma   90.00
#
_symmetry.space_group_name_H-M   'P 1'
#
loop_
_entity.id
_entity.type
_entity.pdbx_description
1 polymer ?
#
loop_
_entity_poly.entity_id
_entity_poly.type
_entity_poly.pdbx_seq_one_letter_code
_entity_poly.pdbx_strand_id
1 'polypeptide(L)'
;MTTETLRKESGFDPLIAEGVCLAYFNTPWSAPCRAQISILDRLDHLYGNRLKLVNVNIDHLERLRTRFGVHNIPTMILFNKGMECKRLVGVHPEADLCTVIDEELKRA
;
A
#
# COMPACT_ATOMS: atom_id res chain seq x y z
N MET A 1 3.55 13.70 6.98
CA MET A 1 3.17 12.68 5.98
C MET A 1 3.62 11.32 6.42
N THR A 2 2.78 10.33 6.17
CA THR A 2 3.04 8.94 6.57
C THR A 2 3.45 8.04 5.39
N THR A 3 3.55 8.62 4.20
CA THR A 3 3.96 7.87 3.00
C THR A 3 5.47 7.70 2.97
N GLU A 4 5.90 6.46 2.85
CA GLU A 4 7.30 6.09 2.75
C GLU A 4 7.57 5.51 1.36
N THR A 5 8.65 5.95 0.71
CA THR A 5 9.09 5.32 -0.53
C THR A 5 10.17 4.29 -0.19
N LEU A 6 9.87 3.03 -0.45
CA LEU A 6 10.80 1.96 -0.13
C LEU A 6 11.95 1.95 -1.14
N ARG A 7 13.18 1.95 -0.64
CA ARG A 7 14.38 1.98 -1.48
C ARG A 7 15.09 0.64 -1.58
N LYS A 8 14.96 -0.19 -0.55
CA LYS A 8 15.60 -1.51 -0.47
C LYS A 8 14.58 -2.54 -0.01
N GLU A 9 14.69 -3.74 -0.54
CA GLU A 9 13.78 -4.82 -0.16
C GLU A 9 13.86 -5.17 1.32
N SER A 10 15.05 -5.08 1.91
CA SER A 10 15.24 -5.34 3.34
C SER A 10 14.52 -4.36 4.26
N GLY A 11 14.13 -3.20 3.73
CA GLY A 11 13.38 -2.21 4.52
C GLY A 11 11.89 -2.52 4.64
N PHE A 12 11.37 -3.48 3.88
CA PHE A 12 9.93 -3.71 3.83
C PHE A 12 9.36 -4.25 5.14
N ASP A 13 9.91 -5.34 5.65
CA ASP A 13 9.37 -5.98 6.86
C ASP A 13 9.35 -5.05 8.08
N PRO A 14 10.41 -4.26 8.34
CA PRO A 14 10.33 -3.28 9.42
C PRO A 14 9.24 -2.23 9.23
N LEU A 15 8.98 -1.81 7.98
CA LEU A 15 7.95 -0.78 7.72
C LEU A 15 6.55 -1.29 8.00
N ILE A 16 6.25 -2.55 7.71
CA ILE A 16 4.90 -3.09 7.90
C ILE A 16 4.69 -3.72 9.27
N ALA A 17 5.74 -3.82 10.10
CA ALA A 17 5.71 -4.59 11.35
C ALA A 17 4.73 -4.06 12.38
N GLU A 18 4.48 -2.76 12.42
CA GLU A 18 3.65 -2.12 13.43
C GLU A 18 2.48 -1.37 12.80
N GLY A 19 1.32 -1.45 13.46
CA GLY A 19 0.13 -0.72 13.06
C GLY A 19 -0.45 -1.19 11.73
N VAL A 20 -1.27 -0.33 11.15
CA VAL A 20 -1.93 -0.58 9.87
C VAL A 20 -1.16 0.09 8.75
N CYS A 21 -0.81 -0.67 7.74
CA CYS A 21 0.02 -0.22 6.63
C CYS A 21 -0.58 -0.65 5.30
N LEU A 22 -0.65 0.29 4.36
CA LEU A 22 -1.09 0.00 3.00
C LEU A 22 0.13 0.07 2.08
N ALA A 23 0.51 -1.07 1.51
CA ALA A 23 1.62 -1.14 0.56
C ALA A 23 1.07 -1.01 -0.86
N TYR A 24 1.59 -0.03 -1.58
CA TYR A 24 1.15 0.31 -2.93
C TYR A 24 2.20 -0.17 -3.94
N PHE A 25 1.91 -1.30 -4.60
CA PHE A 25 2.78 -1.89 -5.61
C PHE A 25 2.45 -1.30 -6.96
N ASN A 26 3.43 -0.63 -7.57
CA ASN A 26 3.18 0.17 -8.76
C ASN A 26 4.43 0.38 -9.60
N THR A 27 4.22 1.01 -10.76
CA THR A 27 5.29 1.61 -11.55
C THR A 27 4.87 3.04 -11.91
N PRO A 28 5.83 3.99 -11.95
CA PRO A 28 5.46 5.39 -12.26
C PRO A 28 5.05 5.62 -13.71
N TRP A 29 5.39 4.71 -14.62
CA TRP A 29 5.03 4.85 -16.03
C TRP A 29 3.63 4.34 -16.36
N SER A 30 2.98 3.62 -15.45
CA SER A 30 1.65 3.05 -15.67
C SER A 30 0.56 4.09 -15.44
N ALA A 31 -0.32 4.30 -16.43
CA ALA A 31 -1.43 5.24 -16.29
C ALA A 31 -2.39 4.85 -15.15
N PRO A 32 -2.78 3.57 -15.00
CA PRO A 32 -3.62 3.17 -13.87
C PRO A 32 -2.96 3.45 -12.51
N CYS A 33 -1.64 3.26 -12.42
CA CYS A 33 -0.92 3.57 -11.18
C CYS A 33 -0.95 5.06 -10.87
N ARG A 34 -0.77 5.91 -11.88
CA ARG A 34 -0.86 7.36 -11.69
C ARG A 34 -2.26 7.79 -11.28
N ALA A 35 -3.29 7.16 -11.81
CA ALA A 35 -4.66 7.45 -11.41
C ALA A 35 -4.91 7.12 -9.93
N GLN A 36 -4.30 6.04 -9.44
CA GLN A 36 -4.45 5.62 -8.04
C GLN A 36 -3.74 6.58 -7.07
N ILE A 37 -2.66 7.21 -7.50
CA ILE A 37 -1.83 8.07 -6.62
C ILE A 37 -2.65 9.19 -5.97
N SER A 38 -3.48 9.89 -6.73
CA SER A 38 -4.24 11.01 -6.16
C SER A 38 -5.23 10.55 -5.09
N ILE A 39 -5.77 9.34 -5.23
CA ILE A 39 -6.63 8.74 -4.22
C ILE A 39 -5.81 8.44 -2.95
N LEU A 40 -4.62 7.87 -3.13
CA LEU A 40 -3.75 7.55 -1.99
C LEU A 40 -3.29 8.81 -1.25
N ASP A 41 -3.04 9.90 -1.97
CA ASP A 41 -2.71 11.18 -1.35
C ASP A 41 -3.83 11.67 -0.44
N ARG A 42 -5.08 11.51 -0.87
CA ARG A 42 -6.23 11.86 -0.02
C ARG A 42 -6.32 10.98 1.22
N LEU A 43 -6.01 9.69 1.07
CA LEU A 43 -5.99 8.77 2.22
C LEU A 43 -4.91 9.17 3.23
N ASP A 44 -3.76 9.59 2.75
CA ASP A 44 -2.68 10.06 3.62
C ASP A 44 -3.13 11.23 4.48
N HIS A 45 -3.84 12.19 3.90
CA HIS A 45 -4.41 13.32 4.65
C HIS A 45 -5.51 12.88 5.59
N LEU A 46 -6.38 11.99 5.14
CA LEU A 46 -7.55 11.57 5.91
C LEU A 46 -7.17 10.77 7.16
N TYR A 47 -6.24 9.85 7.03
CA TYR A 47 -5.88 8.96 8.13
C TYR A 47 -4.69 9.44 8.97
N GLY A 48 -3.82 10.24 8.38
CA GLY A 48 -2.66 10.76 9.10
C GLY A 48 -1.82 9.63 9.70
N ASN A 49 -1.49 9.75 10.97
CA ASN A 49 -0.63 8.78 11.67
C ASN A 49 -1.28 7.42 11.93
N ARG A 50 -2.58 7.29 11.65
CA ARG A 50 -3.28 6.02 11.86
C ARG A 50 -3.01 5.00 10.76
N LEU A 51 -2.51 5.46 9.61
CA LEU A 51 -2.23 4.61 8.46
C LEU A 51 -0.87 4.97 7.88
N LYS A 52 -0.01 3.99 7.72
CA LYS A 52 1.24 4.15 7.01
C LYS A 52 1.04 3.73 5.56
N LEU A 53 1.46 4.58 4.62
CA LEU A 53 1.46 4.26 3.20
C LEU A 53 2.90 3.96 2.77
N VAL A 54 3.10 2.82 2.12
CA VAL A 54 4.42 2.41 1.62
C VAL A 54 4.36 2.28 0.11
N ASN A 55 5.17 3.06 -0.58
CA ASN A 55 5.27 3.03 -2.03
C ASN A 55 6.32 2.01 -2.46
N VAL A 56 5.91 0.99 -3.21
CA VAL A 56 6.78 -0.09 -3.68
C VAL A 56 6.83 -0.05 -5.21
N ASN A 57 7.94 0.43 -5.75
CA ASN A 57 8.17 0.43 -7.19
C ASN A 57 8.69 -0.95 -7.60
N ILE A 58 7.86 -1.69 -8.31
CA ILE A 58 8.18 -3.08 -8.65
C ILE A 58 9.28 -3.22 -9.70
N ASP A 59 9.62 -2.15 -10.42
CA ASP A 59 10.75 -2.17 -11.36
C ASP A 59 12.08 -2.25 -10.62
N HIS A 60 12.13 -1.72 -9.39
CA HIS A 60 13.34 -1.74 -8.56
C HIS A 60 13.31 -2.80 -7.48
N LEU A 61 12.12 -3.29 -7.13
CA LEU A 61 11.92 -4.18 -5.98
C LEU A 61 11.23 -5.48 -6.41
N GLU A 62 11.86 -6.16 -7.39
CA GLU A 62 11.29 -7.35 -8.02
C GLU A 62 11.07 -8.51 -7.05
N ARG A 63 11.92 -8.65 -6.03
CA ARG A 63 11.77 -9.73 -5.06
C ARG A 63 10.49 -9.59 -4.25
N LEU A 64 10.13 -8.34 -3.91
CA LEU A 64 8.88 -8.10 -3.21
C LEU A 64 7.69 -8.40 -4.10
N ARG A 65 7.77 -8.03 -5.37
CA ARG A 65 6.74 -8.39 -6.34
C ARG A 65 6.51 -9.89 -6.37
N THR A 66 7.58 -10.66 -6.50
CA THR A 66 7.52 -12.11 -6.55
C THR A 66 7.03 -12.69 -5.24
N ARG A 67 7.56 -12.20 -4.12
CA ARG A 67 7.20 -12.67 -2.78
C ARG A 67 5.70 -12.57 -2.51
N PHE A 68 5.08 -11.48 -2.93
CA PHE A 68 3.65 -11.26 -2.71
C PHE A 68 2.78 -11.64 -3.89
N GLY A 69 3.37 -12.19 -4.97
CA GLY A 69 2.62 -12.63 -6.13
C GLY A 69 1.85 -11.51 -6.81
N VAL A 70 2.47 -10.34 -6.93
CA VAL A 70 1.83 -9.19 -7.58
C VAL A 70 2.00 -9.31 -9.08
N HIS A 71 0.92 -9.63 -9.79
CA HIS A 71 0.92 -9.81 -11.24
C HIS A 71 0.36 -8.62 -11.99
N ASN A 72 -0.54 -7.88 -11.36
CA ASN A 72 -1.19 -6.71 -11.96
C ASN A 72 -0.88 -5.48 -11.13
N ILE A 73 -0.77 -4.33 -11.78
CA ILE A 73 -0.56 -3.06 -11.11
C ILE A 73 -1.64 -2.06 -11.52
N PRO A 74 -2.07 -1.20 -10.61
CA PRO A 74 -1.64 -1.15 -9.21
C PRO A 74 -2.22 -2.29 -8.38
N THR A 75 -1.52 -2.69 -7.33
CA THR A 75 -2.04 -3.60 -6.31
C THR A 75 -1.78 -2.95 -4.96
N MET A 76 -2.81 -2.86 -4.13
CA MET A 76 -2.70 -2.38 -2.75
C MET A 76 -2.87 -3.55 -1.81
N ILE A 77 -1.91 -3.74 -0.90
CA ILE A 77 -1.96 -4.79 0.11
C ILE A 77 -2.00 -4.15 1.48
N LEU A 78 -3.03 -4.44 2.23
CA LEU A 78 -3.21 -3.92 3.59
C LEU A 78 -2.65 -4.90 4.60
N PHE A 79 -1.75 -4.40 5.45
CA PHE A 79 -1.12 -5.17 6.53
C PHE A 79 -1.57 -4.62 7.88
N ASN A 80 -1.73 -5.50 8.84
CA ASN A 80 -1.94 -5.13 10.24
C ASN A 80 -0.93 -5.90 11.08
N LYS A 81 -0.02 -5.17 11.72
CA LYS A 81 1.07 -5.76 12.53
C LYS A 81 1.87 -6.80 11.76
N GLY A 82 2.17 -6.49 10.51
CA GLY A 82 2.97 -7.34 9.63
C GLY A 82 2.21 -8.44 8.89
N MET A 83 0.92 -8.61 9.18
CA MET A 83 0.10 -9.66 8.57
C MET A 83 -0.73 -9.10 7.42
N GLU A 84 -0.68 -9.74 6.27
CA GLU A 84 -1.53 -9.36 5.14
C GLU A 84 -2.99 -9.64 5.48
N CYS A 85 -3.84 -8.60 5.39
CA CYS A 85 -5.25 -8.69 5.75
C CYS A 85 -6.16 -8.61 4.54
N LYS A 86 -5.82 -7.78 3.56
CA LYS A 86 -6.67 -7.54 2.41
C LYS A 86 -5.81 -7.13 1.21
N ARG A 87 -6.25 -7.51 0.03
CA ARG A 87 -5.57 -7.16 -1.21
C ARG A 87 -6.59 -6.62 -2.21
N LEU A 88 -6.28 -5.48 -2.81
CA LEU A 88 -7.10 -4.86 -3.85
C LEU A 88 -6.27 -4.72 -5.11
N VAL A 89 -6.73 -5.34 -6.18
CA VAL A 89 -6.02 -5.38 -7.46
C VAL A 89 -6.68 -4.42 -8.44
N GLY A 90 -5.88 -3.61 -9.12
CA GLY A 90 -6.37 -2.60 -10.05
C GLY A 90 -6.72 -1.31 -9.34
N VAL A 91 -7.26 -0.35 -10.09
CA VAL A 91 -7.64 0.95 -9.54
C VAL A 91 -8.92 0.80 -8.73
N HIS A 92 -8.89 1.29 -7.51
CA HIS A 92 -10.03 1.29 -6.61
C HIS A 92 -10.36 2.70 -6.14
N PRO A 93 -11.64 3.06 -6.05
CA PRO A 93 -12.03 4.37 -5.56
C PRO A 93 -11.76 4.51 -4.06
N GLU A 94 -11.72 5.75 -3.60
CA GLU A 94 -11.46 6.08 -2.21
C GLU A 94 -12.39 5.34 -1.25
N ALA A 95 -13.68 5.24 -1.59
CA ALA A 95 -14.67 4.60 -0.72
C ALA A 95 -14.33 3.14 -0.43
N ASP A 96 -13.86 2.39 -1.45
CA ASP A 96 -13.49 0.99 -1.28
C ASP A 96 -12.30 0.85 -0.35
N LEU A 97 -11.31 1.71 -0.52
CA LEU A 97 -10.11 1.70 0.33
C LEU A 97 -10.45 2.09 1.76
N CYS A 98 -11.29 3.11 1.94
CA CYS A 98 -11.72 3.52 3.28
C CYS A 98 -12.43 2.39 4.01
N THR A 99 -13.30 1.64 3.31
CA THR A 99 -14.02 0.54 3.93
C THR A 99 -13.07 -0.49 4.53
N VAL A 100 -12.07 -0.94 3.77
CA VAL A 100 -11.15 -1.97 4.26
C VAL A 100 -10.19 -1.43 5.32
N ILE A 101 -9.75 -0.18 5.17
CA ILE A 101 -8.86 0.46 6.14
C ILE A 101 -9.58 0.63 7.48
N ASP A 102 -10.80 1.15 7.45
CA ASP A 102 -11.58 1.38 8.67
C ASP A 102 -11.83 0.08 9.44
N GLU A 103 -12.11 -1.01 8.73
CA GLU A 103 -12.26 -2.31 9.37
C GLU A 103 -11.00 -2.76 10.11
N GLU A 104 -9.83 -2.57 9.48
CA GLU A 104 -8.58 -2.96 10.11
C GLU A 104 -8.21 -2.05 11.28
N LEU A 105 -8.51 -0.78 11.18
CA LEU A 105 -8.26 0.16 12.28
C LEU A 105 -9.06 -0.20 13.53
N LYS A 106 -10.24 -0.78 13.38
CA LYS A 106 -11.04 -1.25 14.52
C LYS A 106 -10.40 -2.45 15.22
N ARG A 107 -9.59 -3.23 14.49
CA ARG A 107 -8.90 -4.41 15.03
C ARG A 107 -7.52 -4.09 15.60
N ALA A 108 -7.02 -2.92 15.31
CA ALA A 108 -5.65 -2.54 15.69
C ALA A 108 -5.49 -2.31 17.20
#